data_0b06c456c3ccf25c6ec197f0f6a7b1d1
#
_entry.id   0b06c456c3ccf25c6ec197f0f6a7b1d1
#
_cell.length_a   1.000
_cell.length_b   1.000
_cell.length_c   1.000
_cell.angle_alpha   90.00
_cell.angle_beta   90.00
_cell.angle_gamma   90.00
#
_symmetry.space_group_name_H-M   'P 1'
#
loop_
_entity.id
_entity.type
_entity.pdbx_description
1 polymer ?
#
loop_
_entity_poly.entity_id
_entity_poly.type
_entity_poly.pdbx_seq_one_letter_code
_entity_poly.pdbx_strand_id
1 'polypeptide(L)'
;GLPALELLPALLANLEWREDRLRAGIDSGMYATDVAVEAAVTGVPFREAYKAAAASADSAGQGRTPEGSLAARVSPGAAADLRLDELLARWDAL
;
A
#
# COMPACT_ATOMS: atom_id res chain seq x y z
N GLY A 1 -25.80 -11.17 -6.12
CA GLY A 1 -24.97 -10.15 -5.47
C GLY A 1 -25.24 -9.96 -3.99
N LEU A 2 -26.51 -9.71 -3.57
CA LEU A 2 -26.83 -9.49 -2.15
C LEU A 2 -26.42 -10.65 -1.22
N PRO A 3 -26.70 -11.93 -1.53
CA PRO A 3 -26.29 -13.04 -0.65
C PRO A 3 -24.78 -13.14 -0.48
N ALA A 4 -23.99 -12.73 -1.48
CA ALA A 4 -22.53 -12.72 -1.37
C ALA A 4 -22.06 -11.62 -0.38
N LEU A 5 -22.72 -10.46 -0.36
CA LEU A 5 -22.43 -9.40 0.60
C LEU A 5 -22.80 -9.77 2.03
N GLU A 6 -23.88 -10.54 2.23
CA GLU A 6 -24.29 -11.02 3.55
C GLU A 6 -23.29 -12.01 4.16
N LEU A 7 -22.54 -12.76 3.34
CA LEU A 7 -21.50 -13.68 3.79
C LEU A 7 -20.17 -12.98 4.11
N LEU A 8 -19.94 -11.78 3.59
CA LEU A 8 -18.67 -11.08 3.70
C LEU A 8 -18.21 -10.83 5.16
N PRO A 9 -19.09 -10.38 6.09
CA PRO A 9 -18.69 -10.20 7.50
C PRO A 9 -18.19 -11.47 8.16
N ALA A 10 -18.86 -12.61 7.89
CA ALA A 10 -18.47 -13.91 8.44
C ALA A 10 -17.13 -14.38 7.84
N LEU A 11 -16.89 -14.15 6.56
CA LEU A 11 -15.62 -14.46 5.90
C LEU A 11 -14.47 -13.63 6.49
N LEU A 12 -14.68 -12.32 6.67
CA LEU A 12 -13.68 -11.42 7.23
C LEU A 12 -13.35 -11.75 8.68
N ALA A 13 -14.36 -12.11 9.50
CA ALA A 13 -14.17 -12.49 10.90
C ALA A 13 -13.35 -13.79 11.08
N ASN A 14 -13.34 -14.67 10.08
CA ASN A 14 -12.60 -15.93 10.10
C ASN A 14 -11.30 -15.87 9.26
N LEU A 15 -10.85 -14.68 8.88
CA LEU A 15 -9.62 -14.51 8.10
C LEU A 15 -8.40 -14.63 9.00
N GLU A 16 -7.53 -15.57 8.69
CA GLU A 16 -6.23 -15.75 9.34
C GLU A 16 -5.11 -15.23 8.42
N TRP A 17 -4.36 -14.26 8.89
CA TRP A 17 -3.26 -13.68 8.15
C TRP A 17 -1.99 -14.55 8.28
N ARG A 18 -1.50 -15.03 7.16
CA ARG A 18 -0.23 -15.76 7.09
C ARG A 18 0.91 -14.76 6.85
N GLU A 19 1.39 -14.13 7.92
CA GLU A 19 2.38 -13.06 7.86
C GLU A 19 3.68 -13.50 7.16
N ASP A 20 4.12 -14.73 7.42
CA ASP A 20 5.28 -15.35 6.76
C ASP A 20 5.13 -15.39 5.24
N ARG A 21 3.92 -15.73 4.76
CA ARG A 21 3.61 -15.80 3.33
C ARG A 21 3.46 -14.41 2.71
N LEU A 22 2.86 -13.49 3.43
CA LEU A 22 2.73 -12.09 2.99
C LEU A 22 4.11 -11.47 2.80
N ARG A 23 5.03 -11.64 3.75
CA ARG A 23 6.41 -11.15 3.64
C ARG A 23 7.17 -11.82 2.51
N ALA A 24 7.05 -13.13 2.35
CA ALA A 24 7.71 -13.87 1.27
C ALA A 24 7.20 -13.50 -0.13
N GLY A 25 6.00 -12.95 -0.24
CA GLY A 25 5.40 -12.48 -1.49
C GLY A 25 5.85 -11.08 -1.92
N ILE A 26 6.60 -10.36 -1.08
CA ILE A 26 7.09 -9.02 -1.42
C ILE A 26 8.33 -9.14 -2.30
N ASP A 27 8.26 -8.63 -3.52
CA ASP A 27 9.38 -8.58 -4.45
C ASP A 27 9.93 -7.16 -4.65
N SER A 28 11.08 -7.06 -5.29
CA SER A 28 11.78 -5.79 -5.53
C SER A 28 10.93 -4.81 -6.35
N GLY A 29 10.15 -5.28 -7.31
CA GLY A 29 9.33 -4.44 -8.17
C GLY A 29 8.23 -3.69 -7.43
N MET A 30 7.78 -4.20 -6.29
CA MET A 30 6.77 -3.53 -5.45
C MET A 30 7.23 -2.17 -4.91
N TYR A 31 8.55 -1.95 -4.80
CA TYR A 31 9.13 -0.68 -4.36
C TYR A 31 9.34 0.33 -5.49
N ALA A 32 9.06 -0.01 -6.74
CA ALA A 32 9.26 0.89 -7.88
C ALA A 32 8.45 2.19 -7.74
N THR A 33 7.26 2.12 -7.15
CA THR A 33 6.44 3.30 -6.87
C THR A 33 7.10 4.23 -5.85
N ASP A 34 7.74 3.67 -4.82
CA ASP A 34 8.42 4.46 -3.80
C ASP A 34 9.62 5.21 -4.42
N VAL A 35 10.38 4.54 -5.29
CA VAL A 35 11.49 5.16 -6.07
C VAL A 35 10.96 6.32 -6.93
N ALA A 36 9.84 6.12 -7.62
CA ALA A 36 9.24 7.15 -8.48
C ALA A 36 8.76 8.36 -7.66
N VAL A 37 8.12 8.13 -6.51
CA VAL A 37 7.64 9.19 -5.63
C VAL A 37 8.81 9.99 -5.04
N GLU A 38 9.85 9.32 -4.56
CA GLU A 38 11.05 9.97 -4.03
C GLU A 38 11.71 10.87 -5.10
N ALA A 39 11.87 10.37 -6.33
CA ALA A 39 12.41 11.16 -7.43
C ALA A 39 11.50 12.36 -7.76
N ALA A 40 10.18 12.20 -7.71
CA ALA A 40 9.24 13.29 -7.95
C ALA A 40 9.32 14.38 -6.87
N VAL A 41 9.50 14.00 -5.61
CA VAL A 41 9.69 14.93 -4.49
C VAL A 41 10.97 15.76 -4.67
N THR A 42 12.00 15.21 -5.30
CA THR A 42 13.23 15.95 -5.64
C THR A 42 13.12 16.82 -6.90
N GLY A 43 11.95 16.86 -7.55
CA GLY A 43 11.67 17.74 -8.69
C GLY A 43 11.67 17.07 -10.06
N VAL A 44 11.87 15.75 -10.15
CA VAL A 44 11.72 15.03 -11.40
C VAL A 44 10.24 14.93 -11.77
N PRO A 45 9.82 15.25 -13.02
CA PRO A 45 8.44 15.06 -13.44
C PRO A 45 7.99 13.61 -13.19
N PHE A 46 6.86 13.41 -12.50
CA PHE A 46 6.42 12.08 -12.03
C PHE A 46 6.39 11.03 -13.14
N ARG A 47 5.94 11.40 -14.34
CA ARG A 47 5.91 10.48 -15.50
C ARG A 47 7.29 9.95 -15.88
N GLU A 48 8.32 10.80 -15.77
CA GLU A 48 9.70 10.40 -16.08
C GLU A 48 10.30 9.57 -14.93
N ALA A 49 10.06 10.00 -13.70
CA ALA A 49 10.42 9.25 -12.51
C ALA A 49 9.81 7.84 -12.54
N TYR A 50 8.54 7.72 -12.89
CA TYR A 50 7.84 6.43 -12.98
C TYR A 50 8.43 5.52 -14.08
N LYS A 51 8.71 6.06 -15.25
CA LYS A 51 9.35 5.29 -16.34
C LYS A 51 10.73 4.79 -15.95
N ALA A 52 11.54 5.63 -15.30
CA ALA A 52 12.87 5.25 -14.84
C ALA A 52 12.80 4.17 -13.74
N ALA A 53 11.89 4.32 -12.79
CA ALA A 53 11.67 3.34 -11.72
C ALA A 53 11.19 1.99 -12.29
N ALA A 54 10.29 2.00 -13.27
CA ALA A 54 9.82 0.78 -13.93
C ALA A 54 10.95 0.06 -14.69
N ALA A 55 11.85 0.82 -15.33
CA ALA A 55 13.00 0.24 -16.02
C ALA A 55 14.05 -0.39 -15.08
N SER A 56 14.05 0.00 -13.81
CA SER A 56 14.96 -0.50 -12.77
C SER A 56 14.24 -1.27 -11.64
N ALA A 57 13.06 -1.81 -11.92
CA ALA A 57 12.20 -2.46 -10.90
C ALA A 57 12.91 -3.59 -10.16
N ASP A 58 13.76 -4.37 -10.83
CA ASP A 58 14.52 -5.48 -10.23
C ASP A 58 15.47 -5.02 -9.11
N SER A 59 15.91 -3.78 -9.14
CA SER A 59 16.80 -3.19 -8.12
C SER A 59 16.07 -2.24 -7.16
N ALA A 60 14.80 -1.96 -7.39
CA ALA A 60 14.03 -0.99 -6.59
C ALA A 60 13.93 -1.36 -5.10
N GLY A 61 14.01 -2.65 -4.77
CA GLY A 61 14.00 -3.15 -3.40
C GLY A 61 15.34 -3.07 -2.64
N GLN A 62 16.43 -2.67 -3.29
CA GLN A 62 17.75 -2.61 -2.63
C GLN A 62 17.74 -1.62 -1.47
N GLY A 63 18.07 -2.11 -0.26
CA GLY A 63 18.10 -1.30 0.95
C GLY A 63 16.73 -0.86 1.50
N ARG A 64 15.62 -1.39 0.94
CA ARG A 64 14.26 -1.07 1.37
C ARG A 64 13.67 -2.18 2.23
N THR A 65 12.76 -1.80 3.10
CA THR A 65 11.99 -2.73 3.93
C THR A 65 10.50 -2.45 3.76
N PRO A 66 9.62 -3.47 3.94
CA PRO A 66 8.18 -3.26 3.90
C PRO A 66 7.71 -2.20 4.91
N GLU A 67 8.29 -2.21 6.10
CA GLU A 67 7.97 -1.27 7.17
C GLU A 67 8.34 0.18 6.77
N GLY A 68 9.50 0.37 6.16
CA GLY A 68 9.93 1.68 5.65
C GLY A 68 9.03 2.21 4.55
N SER A 69 8.64 1.35 3.60
CA SER A 69 7.69 1.70 2.53
C SER A 69 6.31 2.10 3.09
N LEU A 70 5.79 1.34 4.07
CA LEU A 70 4.51 1.66 4.72
C LEU A 70 4.60 2.98 5.51
N ALA A 71 5.68 3.19 6.26
CA ALA A 71 5.89 4.40 7.06
C ALA A 71 5.98 5.68 6.21
N ALA A 72 6.44 5.58 4.97
CA ALA A 72 6.49 6.71 4.04
C ALA A 72 5.13 7.14 3.49
N ARG A 73 4.07 6.34 3.68
CA ARG A 73 2.72 6.58 3.16
C ARG A 73 1.87 7.36 4.15
N VAL A 74 2.19 8.64 4.34
CA VAL A 74 1.63 9.53 5.37
C VAL A 74 0.44 10.38 4.90
N SER A 75 -0.01 10.24 3.67
CA SER A 75 -1.21 10.95 3.19
C SER A 75 -2.46 10.48 3.95
N PRO A 76 -3.44 11.35 4.22
CA PRO A 76 -4.69 10.98 4.88
C PRO A 76 -5.37 9.79 4.19
N GLY A 77 -5.64 8.72 4.94
CA GLY A 77 -6.20 7.47 4.43
C GLY A 77 -5.17 6.48 3.87
N ALA A 78 -3.88 6.85 3.79
CA ALA A 78 -2.82 5.94 3.38
C ALA A 78 -2.38 5.01 4.52
N ALA A 79 -1.48 4.06 4.24
CA ALA A 79 -1.12 2.97 5.15
C ALA A 79 -0.56 3.43 6.50
N ALA A 80 0.13 4.59 6.56
CA ALA A 80 0.65 5.15 7.82
C ALA A 80 -0.34 6.09 8.53
N ASP A 81 -1.46 6.48 7.89
CA ASP A 81 -2.51 7.35 8.46
C ASP A 81 -3.89 6.92 7.97
N LEU A 82 -4.39 5.79 8.44
CA LEU A 82 -5.64 5.17 7.96
C LEU A 82 -6.90 5.96 8.30
N ARG A 83 -6.90 6.76 9.36
CA ARG A 83 -8.06 7.55 9.84
C ARG A 83 -9.36 6.76 9.96
N LEU A 84 -9.25 5.55 10.48
CA LEU A 84 -10.42 4.66 10.60
C LEU A 84 -11.53 5.23 11.47
N ASP A 85 -11.17 5.98 12.50
CA ASP A 85 -12.16 6.62 13.41
C ASP A 85 -12.99 7.68 12.67
N GLU A 86 -12.36 8.48 11.80
CA GLU A 86 -13.08 9.45 10.96
C GLU A 86 -14.00 8.75 9.96
N LEU A 87 -13.56 7.62 9.40
CA LEU A 87 -14.36 6.83 8.47
C LEU A 87 -15.58 6.22 9.17
N LEU A 88 -15.40 5.65 10.36
CA LEU A 88 -16.49 5.09 11.18
C LEU A 88 -17.49 6.16 11.57
N ALA A 89 -17.03 7.31 12.06
CA ALA A 89 -17.92 8.43 12.41
C ALA A 89 -18.76 8.92 11.22
N ARG A 90 -18.19 8.93 10.03
CA ARG A 90 -18.94 9.26 8.80
C ARG A 90 -19.96 8.20 8.42
N TRP A 91 -19.63 6.95 8.66
CA TRP A 91 -20.55 5.84 8.41
C TRP A 91 -21.76 5.88 9.37
N ASP A 92 -21.51 6.10 10.66
CA ASP A 92 -22.56 6.19 11.68
C ASP A 92 -23.49 7.41 11.50
N ALA A 93 -23.05 8.42 10.74
CA ALA A 93 -23.84 9.59 10.41
C ALA A 93 -24.78 9.43 9.19
N LEU A 94 -24.70 8.30 8.48
CA LEU A 94 -25.57 7.98 7.34
C LEU A 94 -26.89 7.36 7.78
#